data_88eb67cd427eb66c6964b78c55dfb97a
#
_entry.id   88eb67cd427eb66c6964b78c55dfb97a
#
_cell.length_a   1.000
_cell.length_b   1.000
_cell.length_c   1.000
_cell.angle_alpha   90.00
_cell.angle_beta   90.00
_cell.angle_gamma   90.00
#
_symmetry.space_group_name_H-M   'P 1'
#
loop_
_entity.id
_entity.type
_entity.pdbx_description
1 polymer ?
#
loop_
_entity_poly.entity_id
_entity_poly.type
_entity_poly.pdbx_seq_one_letter_code
_entity_poly.pdbx_strand_id
1 'polypeptide(L)'
;MELLLALIPFVLIFLLLIVFRLPAVKAMPLVFLATLLLITTYWKITTDVLVASSLRAGLIFIELFLIILFAVLLINLYKESGMIKKIESSLASISPDYRVQAMLIAWAFVALIEGAAGFGTPVALAAPFLVMLGFPAVKAIIIGLIGDSTAVTFGAAGTPIIVGLSSAGLSGEEIANTVVTSALIHLPLAIIATLSISYVITRKTQGFKEFIPFSIFSALAFTIPYTLTAIFLGPELPSIIGGISAILLISMAGKYNFLTPKHVLSYKKDVKPVNLSHIGKPLIPFLVMILALVVTRNWSYLNEKLTSIELGFDNLLDTGISQALQPFYTPSFYFLLAMLIAIPLFGIKKKSINFAFSESLNKIKYAMITLVFVLLTAQFILYSDINTSGLEGITTVIADSLASVLGSNFIYFSPVLGALGTFVTGSSTVSNLLFASIQVDTALTIGTSSVLMASLQAIGSAAGNMFAIHNVVTATAVVGIKKGEGEIIKYNLFIAILYCLAAAVLAVLLF
;
A
#
# COMPACT_ATOMS: atom_id res chain seq x y z
N MET A 1 29.85 18.24 -7.20
CA MET A 1 29.84 17.26 -8.32
C MET A 1 29.14 15.98 -7.92
N GLU A 2 29.49 15.40 -6.78
CA GLU A 2 28.92 14.15 -6.24
C GLU A 2 27.41 14.18 -6.12
N LEU A 3 26.82 15.23 -5.53
CA LEU A 3 25.37 15.38 -5.44
C LEU A 3 24.67 15.30 -6.81
N LEU A 4 25.22 15.97 -7.83
CA LEU A 4 24.61 15.94 -9.18
C LEU A 4 24.63 14.53 -9.76
N LEU A 5 25.69 13.77 -9.52
CA LEU A 5 25.81 12.38 -9.96
C LEU A 5 24.88 11.46 -9.13
N ALA A 6 24.83 11.64 -7.82
CA ALA A 6 23.94 10.89 -6.92
C ALA A 6 22.45 11.10 -7.27
N LEU A 7 22.06 12.24 -7.76
CA LEU A 7 20.69 12.55 -8.19
C LEU A 7 20.31 11.94 -9.55
N ILE A 8 21.28 11.47 -10.37
CA ILE A 8 20.99 10.96 -11.72
C ILE A 8 19.90 9.89 -11.74
N PRO A 9 19.91 8.82 -10.89
CA PRO A 9 18.87 7.82 -10.91
C PRO A 9 17.48 8.40 -10.68
N PHE A 10 17.34 9.30 -9.72
CA PHE A 10 16.06 9.92 -9.32
C PHE A 10 15.55 10.90 -10.38
N VAL A 11 16.44 11.72 -10.93
CA VAL A 11 16.12 12.65 -12.04
C VAL A 11 15.68 11.85 -13.29
N LEU A 12 16.36 10.73 -13.60
CA LEU A 12 15.95 9.85 -14.71
C LEU A 12 14.59 9.24 -14.47
N ILE A 13 14.28 8.76 -13.26
CA ILE A 13 12.93 8.27 -12.92
C ILE A 13 11.91 9.35 -13.25
N PHE A 14 12.12 10.57 -12.74
CA PHE A 14 11.22 11.69 -12.99
C PHE A 14 11.07 12.02 -14.48
N LEU A 15 12.19 12.17 -15.20
CA LEU A 15 12.18 12.49 -16.62
C LEU A 15 11.48 11.42 -17.45
N LEU A 16 11.84 10.14 -17.26
CA LEU A 16 11.31 9.05 -18.08
C LEU A 16 9.82 8.80 -17.81
N LEU A 17 9.38 8.87 -16.55
CA LEU A 17 8.00 8.57 -16.19
C LEU A 17 7.06 9.78 -16.37
N ILE A 18 7.50 10.98 -15.99
CA ILE A 18 6.64 12.18 -16.01
C ILE A 18 6.77 12.96 -17.31
N VAL A 19 8.02 13.33 -17.72
CA VAL A 19 8.23 14.16 -18.91
C VAL A 19 8.02 13.35 -20.18
N PHE A 20 8.70 12.20 -20.30
CA PHE A 20 8.58 11.32 -21.47
C PHE A 20 7.38 10.36 -21.40
N ARG A 21 6.72 10.26 -20.26
CA ARG A 21 5.53 9.42 -20.05
C ARG A 21 5.73 7.96 -20.45
N LEU A 22 6.93 7.43 -20.27
CA LEU A 22 7.20 6.02 -20.52
C LEU A 22 6.55 5.17 -19.43
N PRO A 23 5.99 4.00 -19.75
CA PRO A 23 5.53 3.07 -18.71
C PRO A 23 6.72 2.57 -17.88
N ALA A 24 6.51 2.34 -16.59
CA ALA A 24 7.56 1.97 -15.63
C ALA A 24 8.36 0.73 -16.06
N VAL A 25 7.71 -0.24 -16.72
CA VAL A 25 8.36 -1.43 -17.28
C VAL A 25 9.44 -1.12 -18.33
N LYS A 26 9.38 0.05 -18.99
CA LYS A 26 10.41 0.53 -19.93
C LYS A 26 11.37 1.51 -19.30
N ALA A 27 10.91 2.33 -18.36
CA ALA A 27 11.71 3.34 -17.71
C ALA A 27 12.71 2.73 -16.72
N MET A 28 12.28 1.80 -15.85
CA MET A 28 13.14 1.25 -14.79
C MET A 28 14.35 0.46 -15.30
N PRO A 29 14.30 -0.32 -16.41
CA PRO A 29 15.51 -0.88 -17.00
C PRO A 29 16.55 0.16 -17.40
N LEU A 30 16.12 1.33 -17.94
CA LEU A 30 17.03 2.42 -18.32
C LEU A 30 17.64 3.09 -17.09
N VAL A 31 16.84 3.32 -16.04
CA VAL A 31 17.33 3.84 -14.75
C VAL A 31 18.36 2.87 -14.15
N PHE A 32 18.06 1.57 -14.15
CA PHE A 32 18.99 0.55 -13.68
C PHE A 32 20.31 0.58 -14.43
N LEU A 33 20.29 0.62 -15.76
CA LEU A 33 21.51 0.67 -16.57
C LEU A 33 22.33 1.93 -16.30
N ALA A 34 21.67 3.08 -16.15
CA ALA A 34 22.35 4.33 -15.80
C ALA A 34 22.95 4.26 -14.40
N THR A 35 22.22 3.68 -13.43
CA THR A 35 22.73 3.48 -12.06
C THR A 35 23.92 2.51 -12.06
N LEU A 36 23.81 1.38 -12.76
CA LEU A 36 24.89 0.41 -12.89
C LEU A 36 26.16 1.05 -13.46
N LEU A 37 26.02 1.83 -14.55
CA LEU A 37 27.15 2.55 -15.13
C LEU A 37 27.76 3.52 -14.13
N LEU A 38 26.94 4.29 -13.43
CA LEU A 38 27.38 5.29 -12.45
C LEU A 38 28.16 4.66 -11.29
N ILE A 39 27.62 3.57 -10.68
CA ILE A 39 28.26 2.95 -9.53
C ILE A 39 29.53 2.18 -9.90
N THR A 40 29.63 1.64 -11.12
CA THR A 40 30.85 0.94 -11.57
C THR A 40 31.96 1.88 -12.00
N THR A 41 31.61 3.02 -12.63
CA THR A 41 32.62 3.96 -13.17
C THR A 41 33.05 5.04 -12.17
N TYR A 42 32.10 5.62 -11.42
CA TYR A 42 32.39 6.74 -10.52
C TYR A 42 32.57 6.29 -9.08
N TRP A 43 31.61 5.55 -8.50
CA TRP A 43 31.75 4.98 -7.14
C TRP A 43 32.72 3.80 -7.08
N LYS A 44 33.01 3.13 -8.19
CA LYS A 44 33.93 1.98 -8.30
C LYS A 44 33.59 0.86 -7.32
N ILE A 45 32.33 0.48 -7.29
CA ILE A 45 31.85 -0.66 -6.51
C ILE A 45 32.51 -1.95 -7.06
N THR A 46 32.97 -2.84 -6.18
CA THR A 46 33.59 -4.11 -6.57
C THR A 46 32.58 -5.09 -7.16
N THR A 47 33.07 -6.05 -7.93
CA THR A 47 32.24 -7.12 -8.51
C THR A 47 31.55 -7.93 -7.42
N ASP A 48 32.20 -8.15 -6.28
CA ASP A 48 31.67 -8.92 -5.15
C ASP A 48 30.45 -8.24 -4.53
N VAL A 49 30.49 -6.91 -4.35
CA VAL A 49 29.36 -6.12 -3.86
C VAL A 49 28.24 -6.10 -4.89
N LEU A 50 28.54 -6.00 -6.21
CA LEU A 50 27.52 -6.08 -7.27
C LEU A 50 26.82 -7.44 -7.28
N VAL A 51 27.55 -8.54 -7.12
CA VAL A 51 26.97 -9.88 -7.06
C VAL A 51 26.15 -10.07 -5.79
N ALA A 52 26.68 -9.69 -4.62
CA ALA A 52 26.00 -9.85 -3.34
C ALA A 52 24.69 -9.03 -3.29
N SER A 53 24.73 -7.76 -3.70
CA SER A 53 23.54 -6.90 -3.76
C SER A 53 22.50 -7.36 -4.80
N SER A 54 22.96 -7.92 -5.95
CA SER A 54 22.06 -8.52 -6.94
C SER A 54 21.36 -9.77 -6.43
N LEU A 55 22.07 -10.65 -5.72
CA LEU A 55 21.48 -11.85 -5.10
C LEU A 55 20.51 -11.48 -3.98
N ARG A 56 20.84 -10.45 -3.18
CA ARG A 56 19.92 -9.90 -2.19
C ARG A 56 18.65 -9.39 -2.85
N ALA A 57 18.74 -8.60 -3.92
CA ALA A 57 17.60 -8.16 -4.71
C ALA A 57 16.76 -9.32 -5.23
N GLY A 58 17.41 -10.41 -5.67
CA GLY A 58 16.76 -11.63 -6.15
C GLY A 58 15.94 -12.34 -5.08
N LEU A 59 16.45 -12.50 -3.86
CA LEU A 59 15.71 -13.11 -2.74
C LEU A 59 14.51 -12.25 -2.33
N ILE A 60 14.69 -10.93 -2.21
CA ILE A 60 13.60 -9.99 -1.94
C ILE A 60 12.55 -10.05 -3.07
N PHE A 61 12.99 -10.18 -4.33
CA PHE A 61 12.07 -10.33 -5.47
C PHE A 61 11.24 -11.60 -5.38
N ILE A 62 11.83 -12.75 -5.03
CA ILE A 62 11.12 -14.02 -4.88
C ILE A 62 10.04 -13.90 -3.79
N GLU A 63 10.39 -13.31 -2.64
CA GLU A 63 9.44 -13.09 -1.56
C GLU A 63 8.24 -12.25 -2.02
N LEU A 64 8.50 -11.10 -2.62
CA LEU A 64 7.47 -10.21 -3.15
C LEU A 64 6.63 -10.86 -4.24
N PHE A 65 7.28 -11.56 -5.17
CA PHE A 65 6.57 -12.25 -6.24
C PHE A 65 5.55 -13.24 -5.70
N LEU A 66 5.93 -14.04 -4.70
CA LEU A 66 5.04 -15.02 -4.08
C LEU A 66 3.89 -14.34 -3.32
N ILE A 67 4.17 -13.28 -2.55
CA ILE A 67 3.13 -12.52 -1.84
C ILE A 67 2.12 -11.95 -2.84
N ILE A 68 2.59 -11.24 -3.85
CA ILE A 68 1.73 -10.59 -4.85
C ILE A 68 0.95 -11.60 -5.68
N LEU A 69 1.61 -12.69 -6.11
CA LEU A 69 0.96 -13.74 -6.89
C LEU A 69 -0.19 -14.38 -6.12
N PHE A 70 0.06 -14.82 -4.88
CA PHE A 70 -0.97 -15.51 -4.10
C PHE A 70 -2.08 -14.57 -3.63
N ALA A 71 -1.76 -13.31 -3.32
CA ALA A 71 -2.76 -12.30 -3.01
C ALA A 71 -3.71 -12.04 -4.19
N VAL A 72 -3.17 -11.79 -5.39
CA VAL A 72 -3.96 -11.55 -6.60
C VAL A 72 -4.72 -12.79 -7.02
N LEU A 73 -4.12 -13.98 -6.88
CA LEU A 73 -4.78 -15.26 -7.17
C LEU A 73 -5.96 -15.51 -6.23
N LEU A 74 -5.84 -15.25 -4.94
CA LEU A 74 -6.94 -15.36 -3.98
C LEU A 74 -8.13 -14.50 -4.42
N ILE A 75 -7.90 -13.22 -4.77
CA ILE A 75 -8.97 -12.32 -5.22
C ILE A 75 -9.57 -12.78 -6.56
N ASN A 76 -8.77 -13.29 -7.50
CA ASN A 76 -9.31 -13.86 -8.75
C ASN A 76 -10.16 -15.13 -8.50
N LEU A 77 -9.78 -15.98 -7.54
CA LEU A 77 -10.61 -17.11 -7.11
C LEU A 77 -11.95 -16.65 -6.51
N TYR A 78 -11.94 -15.59 -5.69
CA TYR A 78 -13.16 -14.97 -5.18
C TYR A 78 -14.05 -14.43 -6.30
N LYS A 79 -13.45 -13.82 -7.34
CA LYS A 79 -14.16 -13.31 -8.51
C LYS A 79 -14.78 -14.45 -9.30
N GLU A 80 -14.01 -15.50 -9.62
CA GLU A 80 -14.47 -16.68 -10.35
C GLU A 80 -15.56 -17.47 -9.61
N SER A 81 -15.51 -17.54 -8.30
CA SER A 81 -16.54 -18.18 -7.46
C SER A 81 -17.82 -17.33 -7.29
N GLY A 82 -17.81 -16.06 -7.76
CA GLY A 82 -18.90 -15.12 -7.55
C GLY A 82 -19.01 -14.56 -6.13
N MET A 83 -18.05 -14.85 -5.25
CA MET A 83 -18.08 -14.36 -3.86
C MET A 83 -17.92 -12.84 -3.78
N ILE A 84 -17.14 -12.20 -4.68
CA ILE A 84 -17.07 -10.74 -4.77
C ILE A 84 -18.48 -10.15 -4.98
N LYS A 85 -19.25 -10.68 -5.97
CA LYS A 85 -20.62 -10.20 -6.25
C LYS A 85 -21.56 -10.37 -5.06
N LYS A 86 -21.37 -11.44 -4.25
CA LYS A 86 -22.16 -11.65 -3.03
C LYS A 86 -21.84 -10.62 -1.96
N ILE A 87 -20.56 -10.31 -1.75
CA ILE A 87 -20.14 -9.22 -0.85
C ILE A 87 -20.75 -7.90 -1.32
N GLU A 88 -20.54 -7.52 -2.58
CA GLU A 88 -21.05 -6.29 -3.17
C GLU A 88 -22.57 -6.14 -2.99
N SER A 89 -23.36 -7.17 -3.36
CA SER A 89 -24.81 -7.13 -3.23
C SER A 89 -25.28 -7.00 -1.77
N SER A 90 -24.58 -7.66 -0.85
CA SER A 90 -24.88 -7.57 0.59
C SER A 90 -24.58 -6.18 1.14
N LEU A 91 -23.46 -5.58 0.79
CA LEU A 91 -23.10 -4.20 1.20
C LEU A 91 -24.10 -3.16 0.65
N ALA A 92 -24.52 -3.31 -0.61
CA ALA A 92 -25.51 -2.43 -1.24
C ALA A 92 -26.86 -2.42 -0.52
N SER A 93 -27.25 -3.54 0.12
CA SER A 93 -28.57 -3.70 0.75
C SER A 93 -28.65 -3.16 2.18
N ILE A 94 -27.53 -2.76 2.79
CA ILE A 94 -27.47 -2.37 4.20
C ILE A 94 -28.21 -1.06 4.47
N SER A 95 -28.08 -0.09 3.57
CA SER A 95 -28.72 1.22 3.71
C SER A 95 -29.15 1.76 2.35
N PRO A 96 -30.34 2.39 2.25
CA PRO A 96 -30.75 3.09 1.04
C PRO A 96 -30.03 4.43 0.85
N ASP A 97 -29.35 4.94 1.87
CA ASP A 97 -28.61 6.21 1.81
C ASP A 97 -27.25 5.99 1.10
N TYR A 98 -27.06 6.71 -0.02
CA TYR A 98 -25.84 6.58 -0.81
C TYR A 98 -24.57 7.01 -0.05
N ARG A 99 -24.70 7.85 0.99
CA ARG A 99 -23.58 8.29 1.81
C ARG A 99 -23.06 7.13 2.66
N VAL A 100 -23.97 6.36 3.27
CA VAL A 100 -23.64 5.13 4.01
C VAL A 100 -23.04 4.09 3.06
N GLN A 101 -23.62 3.91 1.86
CA GLN A 101 -23.08 3.00 0.83
C GLN A 101 -21.65 3.40 0.42
N ALA A 102 -21.37 4.71 0.28
CA ALA A 102 -20.03 5.20 -0.03
C ALA A 102 -19.02 4.82 1.06
N MET A 103 -19.36 4.97 2.35
CA MET A 103 -18.48 4.55 3.45
C MET A 103 -18.26 3.05 3.49
N LEU A 104 -19.30 2.25 3.22
CA LEU A 104 -19.16 0.79 3.17
C LEU A 104 -18.25 0.33 2.02
N ILE A 105 -18.37 0.97 0.85
CA ILE A 105 -17.69 0.50 -0.37
C ILE A 105 -16.35 1.21 -0.57
N ALA A 106 -16.36 2.55 -0.62
CA ALA A 106 -15.16 3.31 -0.92
C ALA A 106 -14.18 3.38 0.27
N TRP A 107 -14.63 3.13 1.50
CA TRP A 107 -13.77 3.12 2.67
C TRP A 107 -13.53 1.71 3.19
N ALA A 108 -14.53 1.02 3.73
CA ALA A 108 -14.36 -0.25 4.43
C ALA A 108 -14.02 -1.42 3.49
N PHE A 109 -14.75 -1.58 2.37
CA PHE A 109 -14.49 -2.65 1.41
C PHE A 109 -13.18 -2.43 0.66
N VAL A 110 -12.87 -1.19 0.26
CA VAL A 110 -11.59 -0.84 -0.35
C VAL A 110 -10.43 -1.19 0.59
N ALA A 111 -10.53 -0.83 1.88
CA ALA A 111 -9.49 -1.13 2.86
C ALA A 111 -9.25 -2.64 3.05
N LEU A 112 -10.33 -3.44 3.07
CA LEU A 112 -10.21 -4.91 3.14
C LEU A 112 -9.49 -5.48 1.91
N ILE A 113 -9.86 -5.02 0.70
CA ILE A 113 -9.25 -5.52 -0.54
C ILE A 113 -7.79 -5.03 -0.65
N GLU A 114 -7.49 -3.81 -0.20
CA GLU A 114 -6.11 -3.30 -0.16
C GLU A 114 -5.24 -4.12 0.79
N GLY A 115 -5.71 -4.39 1.99
CA GLY A 115 -5.01 -5.26 2.94
C GLY A 115 -4.75 -6.66 2.38
N ALA A 116 -5.69 -7.20 1.61
CA ALA A 116 -5.57 -8.53 1.02
C ALA A 116 -4.72 -8.59 -0.24
N ALA A 117 -4.79 -7.59 -1.14
CA ALA A 117 -4.20 -7.73 -2.48
C ALA A 117 -3.47 -6.49 -3.02
N GLY A 118 -3.81 -5.28 -2.59
CA GLY A 118 -3.19 -4.04 -3.07
C GLY A 118 -3.18 -3.88 -4.60
N PHE A 119 -2.13 -3.26 -5.12
CA PHE A 119 -1.79 -3.15 -6.56
C PHE A 119 -2.93 -2.63 -7.46
N GLY A 120 -3.66 -1.58 -7.00
CA GLY A 120 -4.77 -0.98 -7.74
C GLY A 120 -6.03 -1.84 -7.86
N THR A 121 -6.04 -3.04 -7.26
CA THR A 121 -7.19 -3.95 -7.22
C THR A 121 -8.39 -3.36 -6.47
N PRO A 122 -8.23 -2.69 -5.31
CA PRO A 122 -9.34 -2.18 -4.53
C PRO A 122 -10.24 -1.24 -5.32
N VAL A 123 -9.65 -0.22 -5.93
CA VAL A 123 -10.40 0.79 -6.69
C VAL A 123 -10.95 0.22 -7.99
N ALA A 124 -10.24 -0.71 -8.63
CA ALA A 124 -10.72 -1.42 -9.82
C ALA A 124 -11.98 -2.26 -9.55
N LEU A 125 -12.21 -2.70 -8.30
CA LEU A 125 -13.45 -3.36 -7.88
C LEU A 125 -14.50 -2.37 -7.39
N ALA A 126 -14.11 -1.44 -6.53
CA ALA A 126 -15.04 -0.53 -5.86
C ALA A 126 -15.65 0.53 -6.81
N ALA A 127 -14.87 1.08 -7.76
CA ALA A 127 -15.36 2.13 -8.63
C ALA A 127 -16.52 1.67 -9.56
N PRO A 128 -16.43 0.53 -10.28
CA PRO A 128 -17.57 0.01 -11.04
C PRO A 128 -18.78 -0.31 -10.15
N PHE A 129 -18.55 -0.81 -8.94
CA PHE A 129 -19.62 -1.10 -8.01
C PHE A 129 -20.36 0.18 -7.58
N LEU A 130 -19.63 1.23 -7.22
CA LEU A 130 -20.24 2.55 -6.94
C LEU A 130 -21.03 3.10 -8.13
N VAL A 131 -20.51 2.94 -9.36
CA VAL A 131 -21.22 3.36 -10.58
C VAL A 131 -22.53 2.58 -10.77
N MET A 132 -22.52 1.26 -10.50
CA MET A 132 -23.76 0.45 -10.53
C MET A 132 -24.81 0.93 -9.51
N LEU A 133 -24.40 1.48 -8.38
CA LEU A 133 -25.27 2.09 -7.37
C LEU A 133 -25.77 3.49 -7.77
N GLY A 134 -25.27 4.04 -8.87
CA GLY A 134 -25.71 5.31 -9.42
C GLY A 134 -24.78 6.50 -9.14
N PHE A 135 -23.57 6.25 -8.58
CA PHE A 135 -22.59 7.32 -8.42
C PHE A 135 -22.06 7.77 -9.79
N PRO A 136 -21.86 9.07 -10.02
CA PRO A 136 -21.15 9.55 -11.18
C PRO A 136 -19.74 8.96 -11.25
N ALA A 137 -19.34 8.47 -12.43
CA ALA A 137 -18.12 7.68 -12.61
C ALA A 137 -16.84 8.36 -12.06
N VAL A 138 -16.63 9.65 -12.37
CA VAL A 138 -15.48 10.42 -11.86
C VAL A 138 -15.52 10.51 -10.33
N LYS A 139 -16.69 10.75 -9.73
CA LYS A 139 -16.82 10.78 -8.26
C LYS A 139 -16.54 9.42 -7.64
N ALA A 140 -17.03 8.33 -8.24
CA ALA A 140 -16.79 6.97 -7.78
C ALA A 140 -15.28 6.64 -7.72
N ILE A 141 -14.53 7.05 -8.74
CA ILE A 141 -13.08 6.87 -8.79
C ILE A 141 -12.40 7.76 -7.73
N ILE A 142 -12.75 9.03 -7.64
CA ILE A 142 -12.18 9.97 -6.65
C ILE A 142 -12.33 9.41 -5.24
N ILE A 143 -13.55 9.03 -4.82
CA ILE A 143 -13.78 8.54 -3.46
C ILE A 143 -13.17 7.16 -3.21
N GLY A 144 -13.10 6.30 -4.22
CA GLY A 144 -12.41 5.01 -4.12
C GLY A 144 -10.91 5.16 -3.89
N LEU A 145 -10.26 6.09 -4.61
CA LEU A 145 -8.84 6.38 -4.44
C LEU A 145 -8.53 7.06 -3.09
N ILE A 146 -9.40 7.96 -2.62
CA ILE A 146 -9.27 8.57 -1.28
C ILE A 146 -9.41 7.49 -0.20
N GLY A 147 -10.41 6.62 -0.33
CA GLY A 147 -10.67 5.57 0.64
C GLY A 147 -9.58 4.50 0.72
N ASP A 148 -8.82 4.34 -0.34
CA ASP A 148 -7.69 3.42 -0.40
C ASP A 148 -6.45 3.90 0.39
N SER A 149 -6.30 5.20 0.58
CA SER A 149 -5.09 5.84 1.07
C SER A 149 -4.53 5.30 2.40
N THR A 150 -5.35 5.29 3.44
CA THR A 150 -4.90 4.89 4.80
C THR A 150 -4.52 3.40 4.85
N ALA A 151 -5.25 2.56 4.12
CA ALA A 151 -5.02 1.12 4.09
C ALA A 151 -3.73 0.72 3.35
N VAL A 152 -3.24 1.56 2.42
CA VAL A 152 -2.07 1.27 1.58
C VAL A 152 -0.79 1.08 2.40
N THR A 153 -0.63 1.78 3.52
CA THR A 153 0.58 1.64 4.37
C THR A 153 0.80 0.17 4.79
N PHE A 154 -0.27 -0.57 5.07
CA PHE A 154 -0.23 -2.01 5.36
C PHE A 154 -1.02 -2.81 4.30
N GLY A 155 -0.98 -2.34 3.05
CA GLY A 155 -1.57 -3.01 1.90
C GLY A 155 -0.85 -4.31 1.56
N ALA A 156 -1.53 -5.24 0.86
CA ALA A 156 -1.00 -6.55 0.47
C ALA A 156 -0.22 -7.22 1.61
N ALA A 157 -0.88 -7.40 2.78
CA ALA A 157 -0.33 -7.96 4.01
C ALA A 157 0.99 -7.27 4.45
N GLY A 158 1.00 -5.94 4.50
CA GLY A 158 2.11 -5.16 5.04
C GLY A 158 3.32 -4.99 4.11
N THR A 159 3.21 -5.40 2.86
CA THR A 159 4.31 -5.34 1.88
C THR A 159 5.01 -3.97 1.80
N PRO A 160 4.32 -2.80 1.83
CA PRO A 160 4.97 -1.50 1.82
C PRO A 160 5.92 -1.24 3.00
N ILE A 161 5.65 -1.84 4.14
CA ILE A 161 6.54 -1.77 5.31
C ILE A 161 7.60 -2.88 5.25
N ILE A 162 7.17 -4.14 5.21
CA ILE A 162 8.06 -5.30 5.34
C ILE A 162 9.16 -5.26 4.28
N VAL A 163 8.78 -4.99 3.05
CA VAL A 163 9.71 -4.98 1.91
C VAL A 163 10.10 -3.55 1.54
N GLY A 164 9.14 -2.63 1.53
CA GLY A 164 9.40 -1.25 1.15
C GLY A 164 10.47 -0.57 2.01
N LEU A 165 10.54 -0.88 3.30
CA LEU A 165 11.56 -0.34 4.20
C LEU A 165 12.81 -1.24 4.33
N SER A 166 12.89 -2.37 3.61
CA SER A 166 14.05 -3.28 3.67
C SER A 166 15.37 -2.64 3.22
N SER A 167 15.29 -1.54 2.46
CA SER A 167 16.43 -0.73 2.03
C SER A 167 16.77 0.42 2.98
N ALA A 168 16.03 0.60 4.08
CA ALA A 168 16.19 1.77 4.96
C ALA A 168 17.28 1.60 6.03
N GLY A 169 17.89 0.42 6.15
CA GLY A 169 18.92 0.16 7.16
C GLY A 169 18.38 0.08 8.59
N LEU A 170 17.06 0.00 8.77
CA LEU A 170 16.40 -0.09 10.07
C LEU A 170 16.51 -1.49 10.68
N SER A 171 16.73 -1.56 11.99
CA SER A 171 16.64 -2.79 12.77
C SER A 171 15.20 -3.33 12.82
N GLY A 172 15.02 -4.60 13.21
CA GLY A 172 13.68 -5.18 13.39
C GLY A 172 12.82 -4.43 14.42
N GLU A 173 13.43 -3.91 15.49
CA GLU A 173 12.76 -3.09 16.49
C GLU A 173 12.32 -1.73 15.93
N GLU A 174 13.17 -1.06 15.16
CA GLU A 174 12.83 0.19 14.50
C GLU A 174 11.72 0.02 13.47
N ILE A 175 11.70 -1.10 12.73
CA ILE A 175 10.59 -1.43 11.83
C ILE A 175 9.30 -1.62 12.62
N ALA A 176 9.33 -2.37 13.74
CA ALA A 176 8.14 -2.56 14.59
C ALA A 176 7.64 -1.22 15.15
N ASN A 177 8.54 -0.35 15.61
CA ASN A 177 8.19 1.00 16.05
C ASN A 177 7.64 1.87 14.91
N THR A 178 8.16 1.72 13.68
CA THR A 178 7.64 2.41 12.49
C THR A 178 6.21 1.97 12.16
N VAL A 179 5.88 0.69 12.34
CA VAL A 179 4.52 0.15 12.21
C VAL A 179 3.57 0.85 13.17
N VAL A 180 3.93 0.89 14.45
CA VAL A 180 3.11 1.50 15.51
C VAL A 180 2.95 3.01 15.28
N THR A 181 4.04 3.71 15.03
CA THR A 181 4.05 5.15 14.78
C THR A 181 3.19 5.52 13.58
N SER A 182 3.33 4.79 12.46
CA SER A 182 2.50 5.00 11.27
C SER A 182 1.01 4.83 11.58
N ALA A 183 0.65 3.78 12.32
CA ALA A 183 -0.75 3.51 12.67
C ALA A 183 -1.33 4.58 13.61
N LEU A 184 -0.56 5.07 14.58
CA LEU A 184 -0.98 6.15 15.48
C LEU A 184 -1.22 7.46 14.72
N ILE A 185 -0.36 7.81 13.77
CA ILE A 185 -0.54 9.01 12.93
C ILE A 185 -1.76 8.83 12.01
N HIS A 186 -1.98 7.63 11.45
CA HIS A 186 -3.13 7.35 10.60
C HIS A 186 -4.48 7.46 11.33
N LEU A 187 -4.54 7.25 12.65
CA LEU A 187 -5.78 7.29 13.41
C LEU A 187 -6.53 8.62 13.23
N PRO A 188 -5.94 9.80 13.47
CA PRO A 188 -6.60 11.08 13.16
C PRO A 188 -6.64 11.40 11.66
N LEU A 189 -5.66 10.96 10.85
CA LEU A 189 -5.61 11.23 9.41
C LEU A 189 -6.79 10.60 8.66
N ALA A 190 -7.26 9.44 9.07
CA ALA A 190 -8.42 8.78 8.46
C ALA A 190 -9.70 9.63 8.55
N ILE A 191 -9.82 10.50 9.54
CA ILE A 191 -10.93 11.45 9.64
C ILE A 191 -10.89 12.43 8.46
N ILE A 192 -9.69 12.88 8.05
CA ILE A 192 -9.53 13.74 6.86
C ILE A 192 -9.99 12.99 5.60
N ALA A 193 -9.61 11.72 5.45
CA ALA A 193 -10.00 10.91 4.30
C ALA A 193 -11.52 10.71 4.24
N THR A 194 -12.16 10.29 5.34
CA THR A 194 -13.61 10.06 5.37
C THR A 194 -14.42 11.34 5.24
N LEU A 195 -13.99 12.46 5.81
CA LEU A 195 -14.60 13.77 5.61
C LEU A 195 -14.43 14.24 4.15
N SER A 196 -13.28 13.95 3.51
CA SER A 196 -13.07 14.26 2.09
C SER A 196 -14.01 13.45 1.20
N ILE A 197 -14.18 12.15 1.45
CA ILE A 197 -15.19 11.32 0.77
C ILE A 197 -16.58 11.94 0.93
N SER A 198 -16.96 12.28 2.16
CA SER A 198 -18.25 12.88 2.49
C SER A 198 -18.49 14.21 1.76
N TYR A 199 -17.47 15.07 1.72
CA TYR A 199 -17.53 16.33 1.00
C TYR A 199 -17.72 16.13 -0.50
N VAL A 200 -16.97 15.22 -1.13
CA VAL A 200 -17.08 14.92 -2.56
C VAL A 200 -18.49 14.47 -2.95
N ILE A 201 -19.11 13.63 -2.13
CA ILE A 201 -20.44 13.08 -2.43
C ILE A 201 -21.56 14.06 -2.12
N THR A 202 -21.40 14.95 -1.12
CA THR A 202 -22.48 15.82 -0.60
C THR A 202 -22.40 17.29 -1.04
N ARG A 203 -21.27 17.75 -1.62
CA ARG A 203 -21.03 19.18 -1.95
C ARG A 203 -22.14 19.86 -2.74
N LYS A 204 -22.98 19.11 -3.47
CA LYS A 204 -24.11 19.64 -4.24
C LYS A 204 -25.48 19.50 -3.55
N THR A 205 -25.56 18.84 -2.37
CA THR A 205 -26.81 18.42 -1.75
C THR A 205 -27.06 18.98 -0.35
N GLN A 206 -26.17 19.85 0.15
CA GLN A 206 -26.19 20.42 1.53
C GLN A 206 -26.18 19.38 2.67
N GLY A 207 -26.00 18.09 2.37
CA GLY A 207 -26.02 17.00 3.35
C GLY A 207 -24.71 16.75 4.10
N PHE A 208 -23.67 17.58 3.91
CA PHE A 208 -22.35 17.36 4.48
C PHE A 208 -22.35 17.42 6.00
N LYS A 209 -22.90 18.50 6.58
CA LYS A 209 -22.90 18.71 8.04
C LYS A 209 -23.61 17.59 8.79
N GLU A 210 -24.73 17.11 8.26
CA GLU A 210 -25.53 16.03 8.83
C GLU A 210 -24.76 14.69 8.80
N PHE A 211 -23.81 14.52 7.86
CA PHE A 211 -23.06 13.27 7.68
C PHE A 211 -21.71 13.26 8.40
N ILE A 212 -21.23 14.36 8.95
CA ILE A 212 -19.95 14.44 9.70
C ILE A 212 -19.85 13.39 10.81
N PRO A 213 -20.87 13.21 11.71
CA PRO A 213 -20.76 12.23 12.78
C PRO A 213 -20.56 10.80 12.28
N PHE A 214 -21.26 10.42 11.20
CA PHE A 214 -21.12 9.10 10.58
C PHE A 214 -19.76 8.93 9.89
N SER A 215 -19.22 9.99 9.31
CA SER A 215 -17.90 9.98 8.69
C SER A 215 -16.79 9.76 9.70
N ILE A 216 -16.84 10.46 10.84
CA ILE A 216 -15.90 10.29 11.96
C ILE A 216 -16.02 8.87 12.52
N PHE A 217 -17.25 8.39 12.77
CA PHE A 217 -17.50 7.02 13.20
C PHE A 217 -16.88 6.00 12.21
N SER A 218 -17.06 6.21 10.90
CA SER A 218 -16.52 5.33 9.87
C SER A 218 -14.99 5.31 9.86
N ALA A 219 -14.34 6.46 10.08
CA ALA A 219 -12.90 6.54 10.25
C ALA A 219 -12.44 5.70 11.44
N LEU A 220 -13.03 5.90 12.60
CA LEU A 220 -12.67 5.23 13.85
C LEU A 220 -12.99 3.73 13.82
N ALA A 221 -14.09 3.33 13.17
CA ALA A 221 -14.47 1.93 12.97
C ALA A 221 -13.42 1.12 12.20
N PHE A 222 -12.62 1.78 11.35
CA PHE A 222 -11.48 1.21 10.67
C PHE A 222 -10.20 1.38 11.50
N THR A 223 -9.86 2.62 11.89
CA THR A 223 -8.52 2.93 12.39
C THR A 223 -8.26 2.47 13.82
N ILE A 224 -9.26 2.33 14.68
CA ILE A 224 -9.04 1.77 16.03
C ILE A 224 -8.61 0.29 15.93
N PRO A 225 -9.34 -0.63 15.26
CA PRO A 225 -8.87 -2.00 15.09
C PRO A 225 -7.57 -2.10 14.29
N TYR A 226 -7.37 -1.25 13.29
CA TYR A 226 -6.14 -1.14 12.51
C TYR A 226 -4.93 -0.81 13.39
N THR A 227 -5.04 0.20 14.26
CA THR A 227 -3.96 0.61 15.17
C THR A 227 -3.68 -0.46 16.24
N LEU A 228 -4.73 -1.03 16.85
CA LEU A 228 -4.56 -2.13 17.80
C LEU A 228 -3.87 -3.33 17.14
N THR A 229 -4.24 -3.66 15.92
CA THR A 229 -3.59 -4.73 15.17
C THR A 229 -2.11 -4.42 14.89
N ALA A 230 -1.78 -3.19 14.50
CA ALA A 230 -0.41 -2.76 14.29
C ALA A 230 0.45 -2.88 15.57
N ILE A 231 -0.12 -2.55 16.72
CA ILE A 231 0.57 -2.62 18.03
C ILE A 231 0.83 -4.08 18.43
N PHE A 232 -0.15 -4.97 18.27
CA PHE A 232 -0.08 -6.32 18.85
C PHE A 232 0.27 -7.43 17.87
N LEU A 233 0.05 -7.23 16.55
CA LEU A 233 0.15 -8.30 15.55
C LEU A 233 1.10 -7.96 14.38
N GLY A 234 1.69 -6.74 14.36
CA GLY A 234 2.62 -6.34 13.31
C GLY A 234 1.97 -5.81 12.03
N PRO A 235 2.72 -5.70 10.92
CA PRO A 235 2.31 -4.96 9.72
C PRO A 235 1.38 -5.74 8.78
N GLU A 236 1.26 -7.06 8.90
CA GLU A 236 0.56 -7.90 7.91
C GLU A 236 -0.96 -7.76 7.95
N LEU A 237 -1.52 -7.50 9.13
CA LEU A 237 -2.96 -7.60 9.39
C LEU A 237 -3.74 -6.30 9.57
N PRO A 238 -3.13 -5.12 9.81
CA PRO A 238 -3.90 -3.93 10.17
C PRO A 238 -4.99 -3.56 9.16
N SER A 239 -4.68 -3.52 7.87
CA SER A 239 -5.65 -3.16 6.84
C SER A 239 -6.75 -4.21 6.66
N ILE A 240 -6.43 -5.49 6.85
CA ILE A 240 -7.40 -6.59 6.76
C ILE A 240 -8.37 -6.56 7.94
N ILE A 241 -7.86 -6.55 9.18
CA ILE A 241 -8.67 -6.54 10.40
C ILE A 241 -9.44 -5.21 10.50
N GLY A 242 -8.80 -4.09 10.21
CA GLY A 242 -9.45 -2.78 10.14
C GLY A 242 -10.60 -2.78 9.13
N GLY A 243 -10.37 -3.29 7.92
CA GLY A 243 -11.37 -3.38 6.85
C GLY A 243 -12.57 -4.27 7.23
N ILE A 244 -12.31 -5.46 7.79
CA ILE A 244 -13.38 -6.35 8.27
C ILE A 244 -14.18 -5.67 9.40
N SER A 245 -13.50 -5.08 10.37
CA SER A 245 -14.13 -4.39 11.50
C SER A 245 -14.97 -3.19 11.02
N ALA A 246 -14.46 -2.41 10.08
CA ALA A 246 -15.18 -1.31 9.48
C ALA A 246 -16.44 -1.78 8.73
N ILE A 247 -16.33 -2.85 7.92
CA ILE A 247 -17.51 -3.44 7.25
C ILE A 247 -18.57 -3.82 8.28
N LEU A 248 -18.20 -4.50 9.35
CA LEU A 248 -19.14 -4.94 10.38
C LEU A 248 -19.77 -3.76 11.14
N LEU A 249 -18.94 -2.86 11.65
CA LEU A 249 -19.40 -1.74 12.48
C LEU A 249 -20.24 -0.72 11.68
N ILE A 250 -19.81 -0.36 10.47
CA ILE A 250 -20.56 0.55 9.59
C ILE A 250 -21.85 -0.10 9.11
N SER A 251 -21.85 -1.43 8.85
CA SER A 251 -23.06 -2.18 8.50
C SER A 251 -24.08 -2.18 9.64
N MET A 252 -23.61 -2.42 10.86
CA MET A 252 -24.47 -2.37 12.06
C MET A 252 -25.03 -0.96 12.27
N ALA A 253 -24.19 0.07 12.17
CA ALA A 253 -24.60 1.46 12.30
C ALA A 253 -25.65 1.83 11.24
N GLY A 254 -25.43 1.43 9.97
CA GLY A 254 -26.39 1.65 8.89
C GLY A 254 -27.73 0.92 9.10
N LYS A 255 -27.67 -0.34 9.59
CA LYS A 255 -28.88 -1.13 9.87
C LYS A 255 -29.71 -0.59 11.04
N TYR A 256 -29.06 -0.11 12.11
CA TYR A 256 -29.73 0.40 13.30
C TYR A 256 -29.91 1.93 13.30
N ASN A 257 -29.60 2.58 12.18
CA ASN A 257 -29.65 4.05 12.01
C ASN A 257 -28.82 4.80 13.08
N PHE A 258 -27.68 4.23 13.49
CA PHE A 258 -26.77 4.86 14.44
C PHE A 258 -25.91 5.91 13.75
N LEU A 259 -26.00 7.17 14.17
CA LEU A 259 -25.31 8.34 13.59
C LEU A 259 -25.60 8.57 12.09
N THR A 260 -26.53 7.82 11.49
CA THR A 260 -26.91 8.02 10.09
C THR A 260 -27.72 9.31 9.93
N PRO A 261 -27.67 9.95 8.76
CA PRO A 261 -28.45 11.14 8.49
C PRO A 261 -29.95 10.87 8.58
N LYS A 262 -30.69 11.84 9.10
CA LYS A 262 -32.17 11.76 9.22
C LYS A 262 -32.86 11.79 7.85
N HIS A 263 -32.31 12.58 6.91
CA HIS A 263 -32.81 12.66 5.54
C HIS A 263 -32.06 11.71 4.64
N VAL A 264 -32.73 10.65 4.20
CA VAL A 264 -32.17 9.65 3.28
C VAL A 264 -31.99 10.25 1.89
N LEU A 265 -30.77 10.17 1.36
CA LEU A 265 -30.43 10.55 0.00
C LEU A 265 -30.13 9.30 -0.82
N SER A 266 -30.95 8.96 -1.81
CA SER A 266 -30.78 7.77 -2.64
C SER A 266 -30.59 8.12 -4.12
N TYR A 267 -29.68 7.41 -4.80
CA TYR A 267 -29.56 7.48 -6.26
C TYR A 267 -30.52 6.51 -6.97
N LYS A 268 -30.86 5.37 -6.34
CA LYS A 268 -31.80 4.37 -6.87
C LYS A 268 -32.90 4.08 -5.86
N LYS A 269 -34.17 4.03 -6.34
CA LYS A 269 -35.35 3.79 -5.48
C LYS A 269 -35.54 2.32 -5.06
N ASP A 270 -34.93 1.35 -5.77
CA ASP A 270 -35.21 -0.08 -5.58
C ASP A 270 -33.91 -0.88 -5.29
N VAL A 271 -33.35 -0.70 -4.11
CA VAL A 271 -32.33 -1.65 -3.61
C VAL A 271 -33.06 -2.75 -2.84
N LYS A 272 -33.12 -3.96 -3.40
CA LYS A 272 -33.74 -5.11 -2.71
C LYS A 272 -32.89 -5.47 -1.49
N PRO A 273 -33.50 -5.62 -0.29
CA PRO A 273 -32.76 -6.07 0.89
C PRO A 273 -32.19 -7.49 0.65
N VAL A 274 -30.88 -7.62 0.81
CA VAL A 274 -30.18 -8.91 0.78
C VAL A 274 -29.79 -9.29 2.21
N ASN A 275 -29.84 -10.57 2.51
CA ASN A 275 -29.55 -11.07 3.86
C ASN A 275 -28.06 -10.96 4.18
N LEU A 276 -27.69 -10.28 5.26
CA LEU A 276 -26.31 -10.12 5.76
C LEU A 276 -25.61 -11.47 6.02
N SER A 277 -26.36 -12.59 6.18
CA SER A 277 -25.77 -13.92 6.32
C SER A 277 -24.89 -14.34 5.16
N HIS A 278 -25.03 -13.70 3.98
CA HIS A 278 -24.23 -14.00 2.81
C HIS A 278 -22.79 -13.47 2.86
N ILE A 279 -22.47 -12.55 3.80
CA ILE A 279 -21.10 -12.02 3.99
C ILE A 279 -20.21 -13.01 4.77
N GLY A 280 -20.78 -13.80 5.67
CA GLY A 280 -20.02 -14.71 6.55
C GLY A 280 -19.16 -15.71 5.78
N LYS A 281 -19.74 -16.43 4.82
CA LYS A 281 -19.05 -17.45 4.03
C LYS A 281 -17.82 -16.90 3.28
N PRO A 282 -17.89 -15.75 2.59
CA PRO A 282 -16.71 -15.11 1.97
C PRO A 282 -15.60 -14.70 2.93
N LEU A 283 -15.90 -14.42 4.20
CA LEU A 283 -14.87 -13.99 5.15
C LEU A 283 -14.06 -15.15 5.75
N ILE A 284 -14.56 -16.40 5.68
CA ILE A 284 -13.91 -17.56 6.31
C ILE A 284 -12.44 -17.72 5.92
N PRO A 285 -12.01 -17.67 4.63
CA PRO A 285 -10.60 -17.82 4.28
C PRO A 285 -9.71 -16.73 4.88
N PHE A 286 -10.20 -15.49 4.95
CA PHE A 286 -9.48 -14.39 5.61
C PHE A 286 -9.38 -14.60 7.12
N LEU A 287 -10.46 -15.06 7.78
CA LEU A 287 -10.45 -15.34 9.22
C LEU A 287 -9.47 -16.46 9.56
N VAL A 288 -9.39 -17.51 8.73
CA VAL A 288 -8.40 -18.59 8.92
C VAL A 288 -6.98 -18.07 8.71
N MET A 289 -6.76 -17.23 7.71
CA MET A 289 -5.46 -16.58 7.48
C MET A 289 -5.05 -15.74 8.67
N ILE A 290 -5.96 -14.91 9.21
CA ILE A 290 -5.73 -14.09 10.40
C ILE A 290 -5.40 -14.98 11.61
N LEU A 291 -6.19 -16.02 11.86
CA LEU A 291 -5.97 -16.95 12.96
C LEU A 291 -4.60 -17.65 12.85
N ALA A 292 -4.25 -18.11 11.64
CA ALA A 292 -2.97 -18.76 11.39
C ALA A 292 -1.80 -17.79 11.65
N LEU A 293 -1.90 -16.54 11.18
CA LEU A 293 -0.90 -15.49 11.46
C LEU A 293 -0.79 -15.21 12.95
N VAL A 294 -1.91 -15.01 13.65
CA VAL A 294 -1.92 -14.75 15.11
C VAL A 294 -1.25 -15.91 15.87
N VAL A 295 -1.63 -17.16 15.54
CA VAL A 295 -1.06 -18.35 16.21
C VAL A 295 0.44 -18.47 15.95
N THR A 296 0.88 -18.34 14.71
CA THR A 296 2.30 -18.51 14.35
C THR A 296 3.19 -17.38 14.84
N ARG A 297 2.67 -16.15 15.03
CA ARG A 297 3.42 -15.02 15.57
C ARG A 297 3.53 -15.07 17.10
N ASN A 298 2.52 -15.58 17.81
CA ASN A 298 2.45 -15.53 19.26
C ASN A 298 2.78 -16.86 19.97
N TRP A 299 2.81 -17.98 19.25
CA TRP A 299 3.21 -19.27 19.83
C TRP A 299 4.69 -19.53 19.54
N SER A 300 5.56 -19.32 20.54
CA SER A 300 7.03 -19.37 20.43
C SER A 300 7.54 -20.62 19.72
N TYR A 301 7.01 -21.80 20.06
CA TYR A 301 7.41 -23.06 19.43
C TYR A 301 7.16 -23.10 17.92
N LEU A 302 5.99 -22.61 17.45
CA LEU A 302 5.70 -22.54 16.01
C LEU A 302 6.52 -21.44 15.34
N ASN A 303 6.67 -20.30 16.00
CA ASN A 303 7.49 -19.20 15.50
C ASN A 303 8.91 -19.67 15.23
N GLU A 304 9.59 -20.27 16.21
CA GLU A 304 10.95 -20.80 16.09
C GLU A 304 11.07 -21.85 14.98
N LYS A 305 10.10 -22.78 14.89
CA LYS A 305 10.10 -23.80 13.84
C LYS A 305 9.91 -23.23 12.42
N LEU A 306 9.06 -22.24 12.25
CA LEU A 306 8.79 -21.67 10.93
C LEU A 306 9.91 -20.73 10.49
N THR A 307 10.54 -20.01 11.42
CA THR A 307 11.67 -19.11 11.15
C THR A 307 12.98 -19.84 10.96
N SER A 308 13.15 -21.04 11.57
CA SER A 308 14.39 -21.84 11.40
C SER A 308 14.55 -22.42 9.99
N ILE A 309 13.46 -22.45 9.18
CA ILE A 309 13.53 -22.87 7.78
C ILE A 309 13.75 -21.61 6.94
N GLU A 310 15.00 -21.36 6.62
CA GLU A 310 15.39 -20.18 5.85
C GLU A 310 16.23 -20.56 4.62
N LEU A 311 16.09 -19.78 3.57
CA LEU A 311 16.86 -19.84 2.34
C LEU A 311 17.56 -18.50 2.17
N GLY A 312 18.88 -18.50 2.23
CA GLY A 312 19.59 -17.22 2.16
C GLY A 312 21.10 -17.38 2.27
N PHE A 313 21.74 -16.27 2.54
CA PHE A 313 23.20 -16.19 2.75
C PHE A 313 23.50 -15.12 3.81
N ASP A 314 24.61 -15.34 4.49
CA ASP A 314 25.18 -14.41 5.45
C ASP A 314 26.58 -13.99 4.97
N ASN A 315 26.85 -12.68 5.06
CA ASN A 315 28.15 -12.08 4.67
C ASN A 315 28.68 -12.59 3.32
N LEU A 316 27.85 -12.56 2.27
CA LEU A 316 28.21 -13.11 0.96
C LEU A 316 29.45 -12.42 0.39
N LEU A 317 30.45 -13.20 -0.01
CA LEU A 317 31.73 -12.72 -0.57
C LEU A 317 32.46 -11.71 0.34
N ASP A 318 32.29 -11.83 1.65
CA ASP A 318 32.87 -10.93 2.67
C ASP A 318 32.52 -9.44 2.48
N THR A 319 31.34 -9.17 1.90
CA THR A 319 30.84 -7.81 1.65
C THR A 319 30.02 -7.24 2.81
N GLY A 320 29.73 -8.03 3.86
CA GLY A 320 28.77 -7.65 4.91
C GLY A 320 27.31 -7.75 4.48
N ILE A 321 27.01 -8.12 3.23
CA ILE A 321 25.64 -8.20 2.69
C ILE A 321 25.05 -9.56 3.02
N SER A 322 23.92 -9.56 3.74
CA SER A 322 23.16 -10.74 4.15
C SER A 322 21.71 -10.64 3.71
N GLN A 323 21.07 -11.78 3.44
CA GLN A 323 19.64 -11.87 3.20
C GLN A 323 19.15 -13.29 3.46
N ALA A 324 18.01 -13.41 4.15
CA ALA A 324 17.29 -14.66 4.33
C ALA A 324 15.84 -14.51 3.92
N LEU A 325 15.30 -15.56 3.28
CA LEU A 325 13.87 -15.75 2.98
C LEU A 325 13.37 -16.88 3.86
N GLN A 326 12.33 -16.65 4.64
CA GLN A 326 11.68 -17.62 5.51
C GLN A 326 10.33 -18.05 4.91
N PRO A 327 10.27 -19.08 4.04
CA PRO A 327 9.11 -19.37 3.17
C PRO A 327 7.81 -19.61 3.93
N PHE A 328 7.87 -20.22 5.12
CA PHE A 328 6.72 -20.55 5.95
C PHE A 328 6.32 -19.43 6.92
N TYR A 329 7.14 -18.39 7.02
CA TYR A 329 6.89 -17.23 7.87
C TYR A 329 6.43 -16.01 7.09
N THR A 330 6.66 -15.98 5.76
CA THR A 330 6.23 -14.87 4.89
C THR A 330 4.71 -14.84 4.70
N PRO A 331 4.11 -13.66 4.45
CA PRO A 331 2.68 -13.53 4.17
C PRO A 331 2.19 -14.41 3.01
N SER A 332 3.04 -14.76 2.06
CA SER A 332 2.70 -15.63 0.93
C SER A 332 2.18 -17.00 1.35
N PHE A 333 2.76 -17.60 2.39
CA PHE A 333 2.31 -18.88 2.93
C PHE A 333 0.86 -18.83 3.46
N TYR A 334 0.50 -17.75 4.13
CA TYR A 334 -0.84 -17.58 4.68
C TYR A 334 -1.89 -17.28 3.62
N PHE A 335 -1.52 -16.58 2.55
CA PHE A 335 -2.38 -16.47 1.36
C PHE A 335 -2.60 -17.83 0.69
N LEU A 336 -1.57 -18.66 0.61
CA LEU A 336 -1.70 -20.04 0.10
C LEU A 336 -2.67 -20.85 0.97
N LEU A 337 -2.58 -20.77 2.29
CA LEU A 337 -3.54 -21.43 3.20
C LEU A 337 -4.97 -20.93 2.97
N ALA A 338 -5.17 -19.63 2.85
CA ALA A 338 -6.48 -19.06 2.55
C ALA A 338 -7.05 -19.59 1.24
N MET A 339 -6.24 -19.74 0.20
CA MET A 339 -6.65 -20.32 -1.09
C MET A 339 -7.02 -21.79 -0.96
N LEU A 340 -6.22 -22.59 -0.24
CA LEU A 340 -6.50 -24.02 -0.02
C LEU A 340 -7.85 -24.23 0.68
N ILE A 341 -8.30 -23.28 1.48
CA ILE A 341 -9.62 -23.30 2.12
C ILE A 341 -10.70 -22.74 1.19
N ALA A 342 -10.43 -21.65 0.47
CA ALA A 342 -11.40 -21.03 -0.43
C ALA A 342 -11.84 -21.97 -1.56
N ILE A 343 -10.92 -22.75 -2.13
CA ILE A 343 -11.20 -23.66 -3.25
C ILE A 343 -12.33 -24.66 -2.92
N PRO A 344 -12.23 -25.51 -1.89
CA PRO A 344 -13.31 -26.45 -1.54
C PRO A 344 -14.53 -25.74 -0.96
N LEU A 345 -14.33 -24.70 -0.12
CA LEU A 345 -15.42 -23.96 0.50
C LEU A 345 -16.37 -23.32 -0.52
N PHE A 346 -15.83 -22.78 -1.62
CA PHE A 346 -16.61 -22.15 -2.67
C PHE A 346 -16.95 -23.09 -3.83
N GLY A 347 -16.45 -24.33 -3.81
CA GLY A 347 -16.67 -25.31 -4.87
C GLY A 347 -16.02 -24.92 -6.21
N ILE A 348 -14.82 -24.35 -6.16
CA ILE A 348 -14.13 -23.83 -7.34
C ILE A 348 -13.60 -24.99 -8.18
N LYS A 349 -14.03 -25.05 -9.45
CA LYS A 349 -13.61 -26.12 -10.38
C LYS A 349 -12.19 -25.89 -10.88
N LYS A 350 -11.48 -26.98 -11.22
CA LYS A 350 -10.10 -26.95 -11.76
C LYS A 350 -9.92 -25.97 -12.95
N LYS A 351 -10.92 -25.90 -13.84
CA LYS A 351 -10.90 -24.97 -14.98
C LYS A 351 -10.85 -23.50 -14.52
N SER A 352 -11.64 -23.14 -13.50
CA SER A 352 -11.63 -21.78 -12.92
C SER A 352 -10.34 -21.49 -12.15
N ILE A 353 -9.72 -22.48 -11.50
CA ILE A 353 -8.42 -22.34 -10.84
C ILE A 353 -7.35 -22.01 -11.87
N ASN A 354 -7.27 -22.79 -12.97
CA ASN A 354 -6.30 -22.58 -14.04
C ASN A 354 -6.50 -21.21 -14.71
N PHE A 355 -7.75 -20.79 -14.91
CA PHE A 355 -8.07 -19.48 -15.45
C PHE A 355 -7.64 -18.36 -14.52
N ALA A 356 -8.00 -18.44 -13.23
CA ALA A 356 -7.60 -17.45 -12.21
C ALA A 356 -6.08 -17.34 -12.09
N PHE A 357 -5.36 -18.47 -12.16
CA PHE A 357 -3.89 -18.49 -12.11
C PHE A 357 -3.27 -17.77 -13.34
N SER A 358 -3.73 -18.12 -14.54
CA SER A 358 -3.27 -17.49 -15.78
C SER A 358 -3.58 -15.98 -15.80
N GLU A 359 -4.80 -15.59 -15.36
CA GLU A 359 -5.19 -14.17 -15.26
C GLU A 359 -4.31 -13.43 -14.25
N SER A 360 -3.99 -14.06 -13.11
CA SER A 360 -3.12 -13.47 -12.08
C SER A 360 -1.72 -13.19 -12.62
N LEU A 361 -1.09 -14.18 -13.26
CA LEU A 361 0.23 -14.00 -13.87
C LEU A 361 0.21 -12.89 -14.94
N ASN A 362 -0.81 -12.88 -15.81
CA ASN A 362 -0.95 -11.85 -16.83
C ASN A 362 -1.11 -10.44 -16.23
N LYS A 363 -1.84 -10.33 -15.12
CA LYS A 363 -2.07 -9.07 -14.43
C LYS A 363 -0.80 -8.52 -13.78
N ILE A 364 0.03 -9.38 -13.16
CA ILE A 364 1.21 -8.94 -12.41
C ILE A 364 2.49 -8.84 -13.26
N LYS A 365 2.56 -9.45 -14.43
CA LYS A 365 3.81 -9.61 -15.22
C LYS A 365 4.61 -8.32 -15.42
N TYR A 366 3.95 -7.22 -15.78
CA TYR A 366 4.65 -5.95 -16.01
C TYR A 366 5.11 -5.30 -14.70
N ALA A 367 4.33 -5.45 -13.64
CA ALA A 367 4.73 -5.00 -12.31
C ALA A 367 5.96 -5.78 -11.80
N MET A 368 6.00 -7.10 -12.05
CA MET A 368 7.14 -7.94 -11.66
C MET A 368 8.42 -7.59 -12.44
N ILE A 369 8.33 -7.37 -13.74
CA ILE A 369 9.48 -6.90 -14.55
C ILE A 369 9.99 -5.57 -13.99
N THR A 370 9.11 -4.63 -13.71
CA THR A 370 9.47 -3.33 -13.13
C THR A 370 10.17 -3.52 -11.79
N LEU A 371 9.62 -4.39 -10.93
CA LEU A 371 10.11 -4.62 -9.56
C LEU A 371 11.54 -5.18 -9.54
N VAL A 372 11.91 -6.07 -10.47
CA VAL A 372 13.30 -6.55 -10.58
C VAL A 372 14.27 -5.38 -10.73
N PHE A 373 14.02 -4.48 -11.68
CA PHE A 373 14.93 -3.36 -11.93
C PHE A 373 14.90 -2.30 -10.81
N VAL A 374 13.75 -2.11 -10.16
CA VAL A 374 13.64 -1.25 -8.97
C VAL A 374 14.49 -1.80 -7.83
N LEU A 375 14.36 -3.11 -7.53
CA LEU A 375 15.11 -3.74 -6.46
C LEU A 375 16.62 -3.70 -6.72
N LEU A 376 17.06 -4.03 -7.93
CA LEU A 376 18.48 -3.93 -8.30
C LEU A 376 18.99 -2.50 -8.14
N THR A 377 18.25 -1.50 -8.64
CA THR A 377 18.61 -0.09 -8.49
C THR A 377 18.70 0.32 -7.02
N ALA A 378 17.70 -0.04 -6.21
CA ALA A 378 17.65 0.31 -4.80
C ALA A 378 18.81 -0.34 -4.01
N GLN A 379 19.10 -1.63 -4.26
CA GLN A 379 20.21 -2.32 -3.59
C GLN A 379 21.58 -1.74 -3.99
N PHE A 380 21.75 -1.37 -5.25
CA PHE A 380 22.99 -0.75 -5.72
C PHE A 380 23.20 0.65 -5.13
N ILE A 381 22.12 1.42 -4.96
CA ILE A 381 22.17 2.72 -4.28
C ILE A 381 22.48 2.53 -2.79
N LEU A 382 21.81 1.57 -2.13
CA LEU A 382 21.98 1.29 -0.70
C LEU A 382 23.43 0.93 -0.34
N TYR A 383 24.06 0.05 -1.13
CA TYR A 383 25.43 -0.42 -0.88
C TYR A 383 26.50 0.36 -1.65
N SER A 384 26.18 1.57 -2.09
CA SER A 384 27.14 2.44 -2.79
C SER A 384 28.24 2.98 -1.90
N ASP A 385 28.10 2.90 -0.58
CA ASP A 385 29.13 3.21 0.42
C ASP A 385 30.28 2.17 0.44
N ILE A 386 30.00 0.91 0.04
CA ILE A 386 31.03 -0.14 -0.07
C ILE A 386 31.74 -0.04 -1.42
N ASN A 387 32.61 0.94 -1.53
CA ASN A 387 33.30 1.28 -2.77
C ASN A 387 34.82 1.43 -2.60
N THR A 388 35.56 1.39 -3.71
CA THR A 388 37.02 1.58 -3.74
C THR A 388 37.45 3.01 -4.06
N SER A 389 36.50 3.91 -4.34
CA SER A 389 36.78 5.32 -4.65
C SER A 389 36.97 6.20 -3.40
N GLY A 390 36.56 5.71 -2.22
CA GLY A 390 36.59 6.47 -0.96
C GLY A 390 35.49 7.55 -0.90
N LEU A 391 34.45 7.45 -1.75
CA LEU A 391 33.30 8.35 -1.75
C LEU A 391 32.25 7.88 -0.73
N GLU A 392 31.50 8.83 -0.19
CA GLU A 392 30.31 8.52 0.58
C GLU A 392 29.25 7.86 -0.28
N GLY A 393 28.35 7.08 0.35
CA GLY A 393 27.24 6.44 -0.34
C GLY A 393 26.28 7.45 -0.99
N ILE A 394 25.62 7.02 -2.06
CA ILE A 394 24.65 7.88 -2.80
C ILE A 394 23.56 8.39 -1.86
N THR A 395 23.04 7.55 -0.95
CA THR A 395 22.00 7.93 0.02
C THR A 395 22.51 9.00 0.98
N THR A 396 23.73 8.86 1.50
CA THR A 396 24.37 9.82 2.42
C THR A 396 24.60 11.17 1.75
N VAL A 397 25.17 11.19 0.54
CA VAL A 397 25.37 12.43 -0.23
C VAL A 397 24.07 13.22 -0.45
N ILE A 398 22.98 12.52 -0.75
CA ILE A 398 21.66 13.16 -0.94
C ILE A 398 21.11 13.63 0.42
N ALA A 399 21.23 12.79 1.46
CA ALA A 399 20.74 13.08 2.81
C ALA A 399 21.40 14.32 3.39
N ASP A 400 22.72 14.43 3.29
CA ASP A 400 23.49 15.61 3.78
C ASP A 400 23.09 16.88 3.05
N SER A 401 22.83 16.79 1.75
CA SER A 401 22.35 17.91 0.96
C SER A 401 20.95 18.35 1.38
N LEU A 402 20.03 17.39 1.60
CA LEU A 402 18.69 17.69 2.12
C LEU A 402 18.75 18.28 3.52
N ALA A 403 19.59 17.72 4.39
CA ALA A 403 19.81 18.21 5.74
C ALA A 403 20.36 19.64 5.75
N SER A 404 21.32 19.95 4.88
CA SER A 404 21.92 21.29 4.79
C SER A 404 20.95 22.37 4.30
N VAL A 405 20.02 22.00 3.39
CA VAL A 405 19.04 22.93 2.80
C VAL A 405 17.81 23.10 3.67
N LEU A 406 17.28 22.02 4.20
CA LEU A 406 15.98 21.99 4.89
C LEU A 406 16.13 21.92 6.41
N GLY A 407 17.21 21.35 6.93
CA GLY A 407 17.41 21.11 8.35
C GLY A 407 16.21 20.39 8.97
N SER A 408 15.81 20.79 10.17
CA SER A 408 14.64 20.23 10.87
C SER A 408 13.30 20.40 10.12
N ASN A 409 13.21 21.33 9.15
CA ASN A 409 12.02 21.49 8.32
C ASN A 409 11.81 20.31 7.36
N PHE A 410 12.82 19.43 7.18
CA PHE A 410 12.68 18.24 6.34
C PHE A 410 11.49 17.38 6.74
N ILE A 411 11.11 17.34 8.03
CA ILE A 411 9.95 16.60 8.52
C ILE A 411 8.65 16.95 7.78
N TYR A 412 8.48 18.21 7.33
CA TYR A 412 7.30 18.64 6.58
C TYR A 412 7.34 18.22 5.11
N PHE A 413 8.51 17.96 4.55
CA PHE A 413 8.71 17.51 3.18
C PHE A 413 8.75 15.99 3.04
N SER A 414 9.13 15.31 4.10
CA SER A 414 9.27 13.84 4.14
C SER A 414 8.04 13.10 3.57
N PRO A 415 6.79 13.31 4.02
CA PRO A 415 5.67 12.61 3.45
C PRO A 415 5.36 13.02 1.99
N VAL A 416 5.72 14.23 1.57
CA VAL A 416 5.56 14.67 0.18
C VAL A 416 6.51 13.89 -0.74
N LEU A 417 7.74 13.62 -0.30
CA LEU A 417 8.69 12.80 -1.05
C LEU A 417 8.16 11.38 -1.25
N GLY A 418 7.60 10.77 -0.19
CA GLY A 418 6.92 9.47 -0.27
C GLY A 418 5.76 9.49 -1.27
N ALA A 419 4.92 10.52 -1.23
CA ALA A 419 3.79 10.68 -2.14
C ALA A 419 4.23 10.84 -3.60
N LEU A 420 5.27 11.60 -3.88
CA LEU A 420 5.85 11.75 -5.21
C LEU A 420 6.38 10.41 -5.74
N GLY A 421 7.04 9.61 -4.90
CA GLY A 421 7.51 8.29 -5.28
C GLY A 421 6.36 7.38 -5.75
N THR A 422 5.27 7.32 -5.02
CA THR A 422 4.09 6.53 -5.40
C THR A 422 3.35 7.12 -6.60
N PHE A 423 3.22 8.45 -6.70
CA PHE A 423 2.62 9.12 -7.86
C PHE A 423 3.27 8.66 -9.17
N VAL A 424 4.59 8.60 -9.17
CA VAL A 424 5.39 8.26 -10.35
C VAL A 424 5.39 6.76 -10.62
N THR A 425 5.57 5.94 -9.59
CA THR A 425 5.76 4.49 -9.72
C THR A 425 4.45 3.70 -9.71
N GLY A 426 3.39 4.25 -9.16
CA GLY A 426 2.12 3.58 -8.93
C GLY A 426 2.15 2.56 -7.78
N SER A 427 3.18 2.59 -6.92
CA SER A 427 3.37 1.61 -5.85
C SER A 427 4.01 2.22 -4.62
N SER A 428 3.34 2.12 -3.47
CA SER A 428 3.87 2.53 -2.17
C SER A 428 5.12 1.72 -1.79
N THR A 429 5.13 0.42 -2.05
CA THR A 429 6.32 -0.44 -1.81
C THR A 429 7.53 0.05 -2.59
N VAL A 430 7.35 0.38 -3.88
CA VAL A 430 8.43 0.89 -4.73
C VAL A 430 8.89 2.27 -4.27
N SER A 431 7.97 3.15 -3.88
CA SER A 431 8.31 4.45 -3.30
C SER A 431 9.18 4.30 -2.04
N ASN A 432 8.79 3.41 -1.14
CA ASN A 432 9.55 3.16 0.08
C ASN A 432 10.94 2.56 -0.22
N LEU A 433 11.03 1.59 -1.13
CA LEU A 433 12.32 1.02 -1.56
C LEU A 433 13.30 2.08 -2.11
N LEU A 434 12.79 3.08 -2.83
CA LEU A 434 13.62 4.11 -3.47
C LEU A 434 14.02 5.24 -2.51
N PHE A 435 13.14 5.60 -1.56
CA PHE A 435 13.32 6.84 -0.81
C PHE A 435 13.52 6.63 0.70
N ALA A 436 13.22 5.45 1.27
CA ALA A 436 13.27 5.26 2.71
C ALA A 436 14.69 5.41 3.28
N SER A 437 15.72 4.88 2.60
CA SER A 437 17.12 5.03 3.02
C SER A 437 17.54 6.51 3.07
N ILE A 438 17.21 7.27 2.03
CA ILE A 438 17.52 8.73 1.99
C ILE A 438 16.86 9.44 3.16
N GLN A 439 15.63 9.10 3.49
CA GLN A 439 14.89 9.74 4.59
C GLN A 439 15.45 9.36 5.96
N VAL A 440 15.85 8.11 6.15
CA VAL A 440 16.49 7.63 7.38
C VAL A 440 17.86 8.28 7.55
N ASP A 441 18.68 8.32 6.51
CA ASP A 441 19.99 8.97 6.55
C ASP A 441 19.86 10.48 6.82
N THR A 442 18.88 11.14 6.18
CA THR A 442 18.59 12.57 6.47
C THR A 442 18.17 12.75 7.93
N ALA A 443 17.36 11.85 8.49
CA ALA A 443 16.96 11.91 9.89
C ALA A 443 18.18 11.85 10.83
N LEU A 444 19.09 10.92 10.57
CA LEU A 444 20.34 10.79 11.33
C LEU A 444 21.20 12.06 11.26
N THR A 445 21.34 12.61 10.06
CA THR A 445 22.14 13.84 9.84
C THR A 445 21.56 15.07 10.57
N ILE A 446 20.21 15.22 10.59
CA ILE A 446 19.57 16.35 11.30
C ILE A 446 19.30 16.07 12.78
N GLY A 447 19.68 14.89 13.30
CA GLY A 447 19.49 14.51 14.70
C GLY A 447 18.04 14.25 15.09
N THR A 448 17.20 13.73 14.16
CA THR A 448 15.80 13.36 14.44
C THR A 448 15.60 11.85 14.36
N SER A 449 14.40 11.38 14.71
CA SER A 449 14.08 9.95 14.76
C SER A 449 14.00 9.30 13.36
N SER A 450 14.81 8.28 13.10
CA SER A 450 14.75 7.42 11.91
C SER A 450 13.39 6.74 11.78
N VAL A 451 12.82 6.28 12.89
CA VAL A 451 11.49 5.68 12.97
C VAL A 451 10.42 6.66 12.51
N LEU A 452 10.49 7.91 12.97
CA LEU A 452 9.50 8.93 12.61
C LEU A 452 9.57 9.27 11.12
N MET A 453 10.79 9.42 10.56
CA MET A 453 10.95 9.70 9.13
C MET A 453 10.54 8.53 8.25
N ALA A 454 10.87 7.29 8.62
CA ALA A 454 10.39 6.10 7.93
C ALA A 454 8.86 5.98 7.97
N SER A 455 8.25 6.37 9.10
CA SER A 455 6.77 6.41 9.23
C SER A 455 6.16 7.46 8.30
N LEU A 456 6.75 8.67 8.23
CA LEU A 456 6.30 9.73 7.34
C LEU A 456 6.48 9.36 5.86
N GLN A 457 7.58 8.67 5.52
CA GLN A 457 7.77 8.10 4.18
C GLN A 457 6.66 7.12 3.83
N ALA A 458 6.35 6.17 4.71
CA ALA A 458 5.31 5.17 4.50
C ALA A 458 3.91 5.79 4.39
N ILE A 459 3.58 6.76 5.25
CA ILE A 459 2.31 7.50 5.21
C ILE A 459 2.22 8.35 3.93
N GLY A 460 3.29 9.03 3.57
CA GLY A 460 3.38 9.82 2.35
C GLY A 460 3.20 8.95 1.10
N SER A 461 3.89 7.81 1.04
CA SER A 461 3.77 6.87 -0.06
C SER A 461 2.33 6.35 -0.20
N ALA A 462 1.64 6.10 0.92
CA ALA A 462 0.24 5.73 0.93
C ALA A 462 -0.68 6.87 0.45
N ALA A 463 -0.41 8.11 0.84
CA ALA A 463 -1.14 9.28 0.33
C ALA A 463 -0.95 9.47 -1.18
N GLY A 464 0.24 9.17 -1.71
CA GLY A 464 0.53 9.21 -3.14
C GLY A 464 -0.36 8.30 -3.99
N ASN A 465 -0.84 7.21 -3.39
CA ASN A 465 -1.75 6.25 -4.05
C ASN A 465 -3.08 6.90 -4.49
N MET A 466 -3.53 7.97 -3.79
CA MET A 466 -4.76 8.69 -4.13
C MET A 466 -4.75 9.28 -5.53
N PHE A 467 -3.58 9.68 -6.05
CA PHE A 467 -3.45 10.38 -7.32
C PHE A 467 -2.44 9.74 -8.28
N ALA A 468 -1.90 8.57 -7.92
CA ALA A 468 -0.97 7.81 -8.76
C ALA A 468 -1.54 7.58 -10.16
N ILE A 469 -0.75 7.92 -11.19
CA ILE A 469 -1.17 7.88 -12.60
C ILE A 469 -1.69 6.50 -12.96
N HIS A 470 -0.97 5.44 -12.58
CA HIS A 470 -1.34 4.05 -12.87
C HIS A 470 -2.72 3.68 -12.29
N ASN A 471 -3.00 4.07 -11.04
CA ASN A 471 -4.26 3.76 -10.36
C ASN A 471 -5.44 4.51 -11.01
N VAL A 472 -5.23 5.79 -11.35
CA VAL A 472 -6.23 6.60 -12.03
C VAL A 472 -6.56 6.02 -13.41
N VAL A 473 -5.55 5.68 -14.21
CA VAL A 473 -5.73 5.09 -15.55
C VAL A 473 -6.42 3.73 -15.45
N THR A 474 -6.03 2.87 -14.51
CA THR A 474 -6.67 1.57 -14.29
C THR A 474 -8.14 1.75 -13.90
N ALA A 475 -8.44 2.64 -12.96
CA ALA A 475 -9.80 2.89 -12.51
C ALA A 475 -10.68 3.47 -13.62
N THR A 476 -10.17 4.42 -14.42
CA THR A 476 -10.90 4.99 -15.56
C THR A 476 -11.18 3.94 -16.64
N ALA A 477 -10.22 3.07 -16.93
CA ALA A 477 -10.37 1.99 -17.90
C ALA A 477 -11.44 0.98 -17.48
N VAL A 478 -11.46 0.55 -16.21
CA VAL A 478 -12.43 -0.43 -15.71
C VAL A 478 -13.85 0.14 -15.67
N VAL A 479 -13.99 1.42 -15.37
CA VAL A 479 -15.29 2.12 -15.38
C VAL A 479 -15.74 2.48 -16.81
N GLY A 480 -14.82 2.47 -17.78
CA GLY A 480 -15.11 2.74 -19.18
C GLY A 480 -15.24 4.23 -19.53
N ILE A 481 -14.64 5.13 -18.74
CA ILE A 481 -14.58 6.55 -19.08
C ILE A 481 -13.31 6.87 -19.87
N LYS A 482 -13.46 7.68 -20.94
CA LYS A 482 -12.36 8.01 -21.88
C LYS A 482 -11.66 9.34 -21.57
N LYS A 483 -12.21 10.12 -20.65
CA LYS A 483 -11.69 11.45 -20.25
C LYS A 483 -12.05 11.70 -18.79
N GLY A 484 -11.17 12.37 -18.04
CA GLY A 484 -11.42 12.73 -16.64
C GLY A 484 -10.21 12.47 -15.73
N GLU A 485 -9.14 11.84 -16.24
CA GLU A 485 -7.95 11.53 -15.45
C GLU A 485 -7.36 12.80 -14.81
N GLY A 486 -7.26 13.89 -15.59
CA GLY A 486 -6.74 15.17 -15.08
C GLY A 486 -7.58 15.78 -13.96
N GLU A 487 -8.93 15.64 -14.02
CA GLU A 487 -9.83 16.10 -12.94
C GLU A 487 -9.63 15.25 -11.68
N ILE A 488 -9.54 13.92 -11.83
CA ILE A 488 -9.34 12.98 -10.73
C ILE A 488 -7.99 13.26 -10.05
N ILE A 489 -6.91 13.36 -10.83
CA ILE A 489 -5.57 13.64 -10.32
C ILE A 489 -5.55 14.97 -9.58
N LYS A 490 -6.07 16.04 -10.19
CA LYS A 490 -6.08 17.38 -9.58
C LYS A 490 -6.83 17.40 -8.25
N TYR A 491 -7.97 16.73 -8.17
CA TYR A 491 -8.79 16.69 -6.97
C TYR A 491 -8.10 15.92 -5.84
N ASN A 492 -7.60 14.73 -6.16
CA ASN A 492 -6.95 13.84 -5.20
C ASN A 492 -5.58 14.36 -4.76
N LEU A 493 -4.84 15.03 -5.64
CA LEU A 493 -3.58 15.71 -5.30
C LEU A 493 -3.78 16.73 -4.19
N PHE A 494 -4.84 17.55 -4.27
CA PHE A 494 -5.13 18.53 -3.22
C PHE A 494 -5.37 17.84 -1.86
N ILE A 495 -6.12 16.74 -1.86
CA ILE A 495 -6.38 15.97 -0.63
C ILE A 495 -5.12 15.28 -0.12
N ALA A 496 -4.30 14.73 -1.03
CA ALA A 496 -3.03 14.10 -0.66
C ALA A 496 -2.03 15.09 -0.05
N ILE A 497 -1.94 16.31 -0.58
CA ILE A 497 -1.11 17.37 0.01
C ILE A 497 -1.62 17.71 1.42
N LEU A 498 -2.91 17.90 1.59
CA LEU A 498 -3.50 18.15 2.91
C LEU A 498 -3.20 16.99 3.89
N TYR A 499 -3.30 15.77 3.42
CA TYR A 499 -3.01 14.55 4.19
C TYR A 499 -1.53 14.48 4.60
N CYS A 500 -0.60 14.75 3.68
CA CYS A 500 0.84 14.79 3.95
C CYS A 500 1.21 15.88 4.96
N LEU A 501 0.68 17.10 4.78
CA LEU A 501 0.92 18.21 5.72
C LEU A 501 0.37 17.88 7.11
N ALA A 502 -0.85 17.33 7.18
CA ALA A 502 -1.43 16.92 8.45
C ALA A 502 -0.62 15.78 9.10
N ALA A 503 -0.08 14.85 8.31
CA ALA A 503 0.80 13.78 8.82
C ALA A 503 2.06 14.35 9.47
N ALA A 504 2.72 15.30 8.80
CA ALA A 504 3.91 15.95 9.33
C ALA A 504 3.63 16.76 10.61
N VAL A 505 2.52 17.51 10.63
CA VAL A 505 2.08 18.25 11.82
C VAL A 505 1.78 17.30 12.99
N LEU A 506 1.06 16.22 12.74
CA LEU A 506 0.77 15.21 13.76
C LEU A 506 2.03 14.51 14.26
N ALA A 507 2.99 14.25 13.38
CA ALA A 507 4.28 13.69 13.75
C ALA A 507 5.01 14.58 14.76
N VAL A 508 5.07 15.89 14.49
CA VAL A 508 5.70 16.88 15.41
C VAL A 508 4.94 17.04 16.74
N LEU A 509 3.60 16.86 16.72
CA LEU A 509 2.78 17.04 17.92
C LEU A 509 2.75 15.80 18.82
N LEU A 510 2.92 14.61 18.26
CA LEU A 510 2.77 13.33 18.97
C LEU A 510 4.10 12.71 19.39
N PHE A 511 5.19 13.03 18.66
CA PHE A 511 6.51 12.44 18.83
C PHE A 511 7.62 13.49 18.88
#